data_e2627251328762240ad54cef44270016
#
_entry.id   e2627251328762240ad54cef44270016
#
_cell.length_a   1.000
_cell.length_b   1.000
_cell.length_c   1.000
_cell.angle_alpha   90.00
_cell.angle_beta   90.00
_cell.angle_gamma   90.00
#
_symmetry.space_group_name_H-M   'P 1'
#
loop_
_entity.id
_entity.type
_entity.pdbx_description
1 polymer ?
#
loop_
_entity_poly.entity_id
_entity_poly.type
_entity_poly.pdbx_seq_one_letter_code
_entity_poly.pdbx_strand_id
1 'polypeptide(L)'
;MKFSLFTENGAQNSKPVFDAFATSLHSAGHTVTVNDWDCDVAVIWSVLWFGRMAGNQKVWEHFRAINKPVIVLEVGGIQRGTTWKVGINGINSDANFGAKGNDSTRADLLGLEAKRWTNDGQHILVCGQHDKSLQWQGMPRMSNWFLNTYDEIRKHTDRPIVFRPHPRCRLDHIERGLRHVYRQEPNHINDTYDDFDLDFNNVWATVSYSSNPGIHSILNGVPAFVGTSSLAYDVGNDIDFFHDIEAPLQ
;
A
#
# COMPACT_ATOMS: atom_id res chain seq x y z
N MET A 1 1.47 -20.29 -22.16
CA MET A 1 1.53 -20.59 -20.72
C MET A 1 0.09 -20.74 -20.20
N LYS A 2 -0.07 -21.55 -19.15
CA LYS A 2 -1.36 -21.75 -18.45
C LYS A 2 -1.39 -20.89 -17.18
N PHE A 3 -2.33 -19.97 -17.13
CA PHE A 3 -2.59 -19.10 -15.97
C PHE A 3 -3.82 -19.59 -15.21
N SER A 4 -3.80 -19.58 -13.90
CA SER A 4 -4.98 -19.89 -13.10
C SER A 4 -5.35 -18.71 -12.21
N LEU A 5 -6.58 -18.24 -12.33
CA LEU A 5 -7.14 -17.16 -11.52
C LEU A 5 -7.81 -17.74 -10.28
N PHE A 6 -7.25 -17.48 -9.10
CA PHE A 6 -7.80 -17.92 -7.82
C PHE A 6 -8.84 -16.93 -7.34
N THR A 7 -10.02 -16.99 -7.95
CA THR A 7 -11.10 -16.01 -7.74
C THR A 7 -11.90 -16.23 -6.47
N GLU A 8 -11.89 -17.44 -5.91
CA GLU A 8 -12.64 -17.80 -4.70
C GLU A 8 -12.24 -16.96 -3.48
N ASN A 9 -10.98 -16.50 -3.44
CA ASN A 9 -10.42 -15.67 -2.37
C ASN A 9 -10.35 -14.18 -2.77
N GLY A 10 -11.12 -13.76 -3.75
CA GLY A 10 -11.16 -12.37 -4.21
C GLY A 10 -11.98 -11.47 -3.29
N ALA A 11 -11.66 -10.16 -3.27
CA ALA A 11 -12.51 -9.14 -2.66
C ALA A 11 -13.81 -8.95 -3.48
N GLN A 12 -14.79 -8.26 -2.92
CA GLN A 12 -16.07 -8.04 -3.60
C GLN A 12 -15.93 -7.31 -4.93
N ASN A 13 -14.96 -6.42 -5.03
CA ASN A 13 -14.66 -5.62 -6.23
C ASN A 13 -13.62 -6.26 -7.16
N SER A 14 -13.16 -7.48 -6.89
CA SER A 14 -12.10 -8.14 -7.67
C SER A 14 -12.56 -8.71 -9.01
N LYS A 15 -13.83 -9.12 -9.09
CA LYS A 15 -14.34 -9.86 -10.25
C LYS A 15 -14.14 -9.14 -11.58
N PRO A 16 -14.51 -7.86 -11.75
CA PRO A 16 -14.29 -7.15 -13.02
C PRO A 16 -12.83 -7.08 -13.42
N VAL A 17 -11.92 -7.01 -12.43
CA VAL A 17 -10.48 -6.95 -12.68
C VAL A 17 -9.95 -8.30 -13.13
N PHE A 18 -10.37 -9.39 -12.49
CA PHE A 18 -10.06 -10.75 -12.95
C PHE A 18 -10.57 -11.01 -14.37
N ASP A 19 -11.81 -10.61 -14.67
CA ASP A 19 -12.41 -10.79 -16.00
C ASP A 19 -11.61 -10.03 -17.08
N ALA A 20 -11.25 -8.77 -16.81
CA ALA A 20 -10.43 -7.96 -17.73
C ALA A 20 -9.02 -8.56 -17.90
N PHE A 21 -8.43 -9.06 -16.82
CA PHE A 21 -7.12 -9.70 -16.86
C PHE A 21 -7.16 -11.01 -17.66
N ALA A 22 -8.20 -11.84 -17.47
CA ALA A 22 -8.42 -13.05 -18.25
C ALA A 22 -8.55 -12.75 -19.76
N THR A 23 -9.33 -11.72 -20.10
CA THR A 23 -9.49 -11.29 -21.50
C THR A 23 -8.16 -10.90 -22.12
N SER A 24 -7.32 -10.16 -21.38
CA SER A 24 -6.00 -9.75 -21.85
C SER A 24 -5.06 -10.96 -22.07
N LEU A 25 -5.11 -11.94 -21.15
CA LEU A 25 -4.32 -13.17 -21.28
C LEU A 25 -4.74 -14.00 -22.49
N HIS A 26 -6.06 -14.15 -22.74
CA HIS A 26 -6.56 -14.83 -23.92
C HIS A 26 -6.13 -14.12 -25.22
N SER A 27 -6.22 -12.79 -25.24
CA SER A 27 -5.77 -11.98 -26.41
C SER A 27 -4.27 -12.12 -26.67
N ALA A 28 -3.48 -12.39 -25.62
CA ALA A 28 -2.06 -12.67 -25.73
C ALA A 28 -1.73 -14.15 -26.05
N GLY A 29 -2.74 -14.99 -26.32
CA GLY A 29 -2.57 -16.40 -26.69
C GLY A 29 -2.26 -17.33 -25.52
N HIS A 30 -2.64 -16.97 -24.30
CA HIS A 30 -2.45 -17.80 -23.12
C HIS A 30 -3.70 -18.57 -22.77
N THR A 31 -3.52 -19.74 -22.11
CA THR A 31 -4.63 -20.52 -21.53
C THR A 31 -4.97 -20.00 -20.15
N VAL A 32 -6.25 -19.81 -19.89
CA VAL A 32 -6.75 -19.34 -18.57
C VAL A 32 -7.68 -20.39 -17.97
N THR A 33 -7.41 -20.72 -16.70
CA THR A 33 -8.23 -21.61 -15.86
C THR A 33 -8.63 -20.88 -14.58
N VAL A 34 -9.52 -21.46 -13.80
CA VAL A 34 -9.99 -20.88 -12.54
C VAL A 34 -9.77 -21.88 -11.41
N ASN A 35 -9.13 -21.42 -10.32
CA ASN A 35 -8.85 -22.20 -9.10
C ASN A 35 -8.14 -23.55 -9.39
N ASP A 36 -7.34 -23.61 -10.42
CA ASP A 36 -6.63 -24.80 -10.84
C ASP A 36 -5.17 -24.74 -10.37
N TRP A 37 -4.77 -25.68 -9.55
CA TRP A 37 -3.42 -25.76 -8.99
C TRP A 37 -2.37 -26.29 -9.97
N ASP A 38 -2.81 -26.95 -11.05
CA ASP A 38 -1.93 -27.34 -12.14
C ASP A 38 -1.84 -26.23 -13.19
N CYS A 39 -1.05 -25.21 -12.93
CA CYS A 39 -0.80 -24.10 -13.84
C CYS A 39 0.67 -23.64 -13.80
N ASP A 40 1.07 -22.83 -14.78
CA ASP A 40 2.40 -22.23 -14.84
C ASP A 40 2.49 -21.00 -13.95
N VAL A 41 1.40 -20.22 -13.86
CA VAL A 41 1.33 -18.94 -13.15
C VAL A 41 0.02 -18.85 -12.38
N ALA A 42 0.11 -18.62 -11.08
CA ALA A 42 -1.05 -18.30 -10.26
C ALA A 42 -1.36 -16.79 -10.31
N VAL A 43 -2.63 -16.45 -10.33
CA VAL A 43 -3.11 -15.05 -10.24
C VAL A 43 -4.02 -14.95 -9.02
N ILE A 44 -3.65 -14.09 -8.08
CA ILE A 44 -4.40 -13.89 -6.83
C ILE A 44 -4.80 -12.43 -6.66
N TRP A 45 -5.81 -12.20 -5.83
CA TRP A 45 -6.20 -10.85 -5.41
C TRP A 45 -5.60 -10.53 -4.04
N SER A 46 -4.75 -9.50 -3.99
CA SER A 46 -4.12 -9.01 -2.77
C SER A 46 -3.16 -9.99 -2.10
N VAL A 47 -2.32 -9.45 -1.25
CA VAL A 47 -1.44 -10.17 -0.32
C VAL A 47 -1.80 -9.86 1.14
N LEU A 48 -3.07 -9.54 1.38
CA LEU A 48 -3.65 -9.38 2.71
C LEU A 48 -4.19 -10.73 3.18
N TRP A 49 -3.49 -11.36 4.12
CA TRP A 49 -3.84 -12.68 4.66
C TRP A 49 -4.93 -12.60 5.73
N PHE A 50 -6.02 -11.89 5.39
CA PHE A 50 -7.14 -11.67 6.32
C PHE A 50 -8.50 -11.66 5.62
N GLY A 51 -9.54 -12.03 6.36
CA GLY A 51 -10.92 -12.07 5.86
C GLY A 51 -11.06 -12.98 4.63
N ARG A 52 -11.74 -12.50 3.58
CA ARG A 52 -11.94 -13.27 2.34
C ARG A 52 -10.63 -13.67 1.67
N MET A 53 -9.62 -12.83 1.74
CA MET A 53 -8.35 -13.02 1.05
C MET A 53 -7.38 -13.93 1.80
N ALA A 54 -7.75 -14.43 2.99
CA ALA A 54 -6.88 -15.30 3.78
C ALA A 54 -6.44 -16.57 3.03
N GLY A 55 -7.33 -17.12 2.18
CA GLY A 55 -7.02 -18.30 1.37
C GLY A 55 -5.92 -18.08 0.34
N ASN A 56 -5.69 -16.85 -0.09
CA ASN A 56 -4.61 -16.51 -1.04
C ASN A 56 -3.22 -16.78 -0.46
N GLN A 57 -3.07 -16.80 0.87
CA GLN A 57 -1.81 -17.15 1.51
C GLN A 57 -1.36 -18.55 1.10
N LYS A 58 -2.26 -19.55 1.11
CA LYS A 58 -1.94 -20.92 0.70
C LYS A 58 -1.50 -21.00 -0.76
N VAL A 59 -2.19 -20.27 -1.64
CA VAL A 59 -1.82 -20.20 -3.06
C VAL A 59 -0.43 -19.58 -3.20
N TRP A 60 -0.19 -18.45 -2.55
CA TRP A 60 1.11 -17.78 -2.53
C TRP A 60 2.22 -18.71 -2.06
N GLU A 61 2.10 -19.30 -0.87
CA GLU A 61 3.11 -20.17 -0.28
C GLU A 61 3.40 -21.39 -1.16
N HIS A 62 2.36 -22.03 -1.71
CA HIS A 62 2.50 -23.19 -2.58
C HIS A 62 3.32 -22.86 -3.85
N PHE A 63 2.89 -21.85 -4.62
CA PHE A 63 3.55 -21.53 -5.89
C PHE A 63 4.95 -20.95 -5.66
N ARG A 64 5.18 -20.20 -4.60
CA ARG A 64 6.51 -19.73 -4.23
C ARG A 64 7.44 -20.87 -3.81
N ALA A 65 6.94 -21.86 -3.09
CA ALA A 65 7.74 -23.02 -2.68
C ALA A 65 8.22 -23.87 -3.85
N ILE A 66 7.46 -23.91 -4.95
CA ILE A 66 7.84 -24.64 -6.18
C ILE A 66 8.45 -23.72 -7.26
N ASN A 67 8.88 -22.51 -6.88
CA ASN A 67 9.48 -21.51 -7.76
C ASN A 67 8.63 -21.12 -8.98
N LYS A 68 7.32 -21.22 -8.89
CA LYS A 68 6.40 -20.69 -9.91
C LYS A 68 6.00 -19.24 -9.57
N PRO A 69 5.83 -18.37 -10.59
CA PRO A 69 5.44 -16.99 -10.37
C PRO A 69 4.00 -16.89 -9.89
N VAL A 70 3.78 -15.87 -9.03
CA VAL A 70 2.44 -15.45 -8.59
C VAL A 70 2.21 -14.02 -9.04
N ILE A 71 1.20 -13.79 -9.87
CA ILE A 71 0.74 -12.44 -10.18
C ILE A 71 -0.24 -12.01 -9.10
N VAL A 72 -0.01 -10.83 -8.57
CA VAL A 72 -0.89 -10.22 -7.58
C VAL A 72 -1.61 -9.05 -8.22
N LEU A 73 -2.93 -9.10 -8.20
CA LEU A 73 -3.81 -7.98 -8.52
C LEU A 73 -4.20 -7.29 -7.22
N GLU A 74 -4.07 -5.99 -7.15
CA GLU A 74 -4.38 -5.22 -5.94
C GLU A 74 -5.01 -3.87 -6.30
N VAL A 75 -5.74 -3.31 -5.36
CA VAL A 75 -6.31 -1.97 -5.49
C VAL A 75 -5.23 -0.94 -5.79
N GLY A 76 -5.49 -0.06 -6.72
CA GLY A 76 -4.57 0.99 -7.13
C GLY A 76 -4.13 1.88 -5.97
N GLY A 77 -2.85 2.22 -5.95
CA GLY A 77 -2.26 3.10 -4.95
C GLY A 77 -2.47 4.58 -5.25
N ILE A 78 -2.91 4.94 -6.45
CA ILE A 78 -2.98 6.33 -6.92
C ILE A 78 -4.42 6.78 -7.11
N GLN A 79 -5.17 6.11 -7.97
CA GLN A 79 -6.60 6.40 -8.20
C GLN A 79 -7.41 5.14 -7.97
N ARG A 80 -8.18 5.12 -6.90
CA ARG A 80 -9.04 3.98 -6.61
C ARG A 80 -10.20 3.89 -7.60
N GLY A 81 -10.60 2.65 -7.92
CA GLY A 81 -11.68 2.39 -8.88
C GLY A 81 -11.30 2.54 -10.35
N THR A 82 -10.18 3.15 -10.68
CA THR A 82 -9.71 3.35 -12.07
C THR A 82 -8.34 2.74 -12.34
N THR A 83 -7.53 2.53 -11.32
CA THR A 83 -6.20 1.94 -11.45
C THR A 83 -6.04 0.73 -10.53
N TRP A 84 -5.22 -0.22 -10.94
CA TRP A 84 -4.87 -1.40 -10.14
C TRP A 84 -3.37 -1.61 -10.19
N LYS A 85 -2.84 -2.18 -9.12
CA LYS A 85 -1.47 -2.70 -9.11
C LYS A 85 -1.50 -4.11 -9.68
N VAL A 86 -0.54 -4.40 -10.56
CA VAL A 86 -0.31 -5.74 -11.11
C VAL A 86 1.17 -6.03 -10.94
N GLY A 87 1.50 -6.87 -9.97
CA GLY A 87 2.89 -7.19 -9.66
C GLY A 87 3.15 -8.69 -9.71
N ILE A 88 4.34 -9.07 -10.13
CA ILE A 88 4.80 -10.45 -10.09
C ILE A 88 5.56 -10.65 -8.77
N ASN A 89 5.14 -11.62 -7.99
CA ASN A 89 5.73 -11.99 -6.70
C ASN A 89 5.74 -10.89 -5.65
N GLY A 90 4.79 -9.96 -5.71
CA GLY A 90 4.63 -8.85 -4.76
C GLY A 90 3.78 -7.73 -5.32
N ILE A 91 3.63 -6.66 -4.54
CA ILE A 91 2.88 -5.44 -4.92
C ILE A 91 3.57 -4.15 -4.47
N ASN A 92 4.73 -4.23 -3.86
CA ASN A 92 5.54 -3.12 -3.37
C ASN A 92 6.92 -3.13 -4.04
N SER A 93 7.92 -2.45 -3.46
CA SER A 93 9.26 -2.31 -4.06
C SER A 93 9.95 -3.65 -4.37
N ASP A 94 9.56 -4.74 -3.70
CA ASP A 94 10.02 -6.11 -3.91
C ASP A 94 9.38 -6.81 -5.11
N ALA A 95 8.34 -6.22 -5.69
CA ALA A 95 7.63 -6.78 -6.83
C ALA A 95 8.31 -6.47 -8.17
N ASN A 96 8.10 -7.36 -9.14
CA ASN A 96 8.42 -7.07 -10.53
C ASN A 96 7.16 -6.53 -11.23
N PHE A 97 7.21 -5.28 -11.67
CA PHE A 97 6.12 -4.59 -12.38
C PHE A 97 6.29 -4.60 -13.91
N GLY A 98 7.20 -5.41 -14.44
CA GLY A 98 7.46 -5.53 -15.87
C GLY A 98 8.74 -4.82 -16.31
N ALA A 99 8.76 -4.30 -17.53
CA ALA A 99 9.94 -3.68 -18.12
C ALA A 99 10.41 -2.46 -17.33
N LYS A 100 11.74 -2.31 -17.22
CA LYS A 100 12.36 -1.10 -16.66
C LYS A 100 12.39 0.01 -17.72
N GLY A 101 12.47 1.27 -17.28
CA GLY A 101 12.58 2.43 -18.17
C GLY A 101 11.23 2.89 -18.74
N ASN A 102 10.17 2.74 -17.97
CA ASN A 102 8.86 3.30 -18.31
C ASN A 102 8.96 4.84 -18.37
N ASP A 103 8.28 5.41 -19.35
CA ASP A 103 8.11 6.85 -19.50
C ASP A 103 6.88 7.38 -18.72
N SER A 104 6.62 8.68 -18.83
CA SER A 104 5.49 9.34 -18.18
C SER A 104 4.14 9.10 -18.86
N THR A 105 4.09 8.48 -20.05
CA THR A 105 2.88 8.39 -20.90
C THR A 105 1.65 7.91 -20.11
N ARG A 106 1.81 6.92 -19.24
CA ARG A 106 0.69 6.41 -18.43
C ARG A 106 0.24 7.40 -17.35
N ALA A 107 1.18 8.12 -16.75
CA ALA A 107 0.86 9.16 -15.77
C ALA A 107 0.12 10.32 -16.45
N ASP A 108 0.59 10.72 -17.63
CA ASP A 108 -0.02 11.78 -18.43
C ASP A 108 -1.45 11.40 -18.87
N LEU A 109 -1.66 10.16 -19.31
CA LEU A 109 -3.00 9.63 -19.65
C LEU A 109 -3.96 9.59 -18.46
N LEU A 110 -3.45 9.42 -17.24
CA LEU A 110 -4.24 9.43 -16.02
C LEU A 110 -4.42 10.84 -15.44
N GLY A 111 -3.82 11.86 -16.06
CA GLY A 111 -3.82 13.23 -15.55
C GLY A 111 -3.15 13.35 -14.18
N LEU A 112 -2.10 12.56 -13.93
CA LEU A 112 -1.38 12.60 -12.66
C LEU A 112 -0.36 13.72 -12.68
N GLU A 113 -0.56 14.67 -11.78
CA GLU A 113 0.39 15.76 -11.55
C GLU A 113 0.90 15.71 -10.11
N ALA A 114 2.21 15.67 -9.95
CA ALA A 114 2.82 15.87 -8.65
C ALA A 114 2.73 17.36 -8.27
N LYS A 115 2.20 17.66 -7.10
CA LYS A 115 2.14 19.03 -6.58
C LYS A 115 3.54 19.50 -6.17
N ARG A 116 3.73 20.82 -6.15
CA ARG A 116 4.95 21.41 -5.58
C ARG A 116 5.07 21.07 -4.11
N TRP A 117 6.29 20.87 -3.65
CA TRP A 117 6.58 20.63 -2.24
C TRP A 117 6.09 21.79 -1.36
N THR A 118 5.49 21.42 -0.24
CA THR A 118 5.01 22.35 0.77
C THR A 118 5.87 22.26 2.03
N ASN A 119 6.03 23.37 2.74
CA ASN A 119 6.79 23.47 3.98
C ASN A 119 6.07 24.30 5.06
N ASP A 120 4.75 24.42 4.95
CA ASP A 120 3.91 25.22 5.84
C ASP A 120 3.02 24.37 6.74
N GLY A 121 3.07 23.05 6.64
CA GLY A 121 2.34 22.12 7.48
C GLY A 121 2.74 22.21 8.96
N GLN A 122 1.83 21.83 9.85
CA GLN A 122 2.01 21.95 11.31
C GLN A 122 2.17 20.59 12.00
N HIS A 123 1.61 19.53 11.45
CA HIS A 123 1.58 18.22 12.11
C HIS A 123 2.18 17.10 11.26
N ILE A 124 2.61 16.05 11.94
CA ILE A 124 3.09 14.82 11.31
C ILE A 124 1.93 13.84 11.23
N LEU A 125 1.65 13.32 10.03
CA LEU A 125 0.63 12.31 9.81
C LEU A 125 1.26 10.91 9.85
N VAL A 126 1.02 10.15 10.91
CA VAL A 126 1.50 8.76 11.03
C VAL A 126 0.39 7.81 10.60
N CYS A 127 0.61 7.10 9.49
CA CYS A 127 -0.36 6.20 8.89
C CYS A 127 -0.02 4.73 9.18
N GLY A 128 -0.93 4.05 9.87
CA GLY A 128 -0.85 2.60 10.07
C GLY A 128 -1.14 1.81 8.80
N GLN A 129 -0.84 0.52 8.83
CA GLN A 129 -1.24 -0.43 7.79
C GLN A 129 -1.83 -1.70 8.42
N HIS A 130 -2.34 -2.60 7.58
CA HIS A 130 -2.90 -3.84 8.10
C HIS A 130 -1.79 -4.83 8.46
N ASP A 131 -1.76 -5.29 9.73
CA ASP A 131 -0.71 -6.15 10.28
C ASP A 131 -0.77 -7.63 9.83
N LYS A 132 -1.73 -7.99 8.96
CA LYS A 132 -1.85 -9.31 8.34
C LYS A 132 -1.43 -9.31 6.86
N SER A 133 -0.86 -8.22 6.36
CA SER A 133 -0.34 -8.18 5.01
C SER A 133 1.02 -8.87 4.90
N LEU A 134 1.35 -9.36 3.70
CA LEU A 134 2.68 -9.94 3.42
C LEU A 134 3.81 -8.96 3.79
N GLN A 135 3.62 -7.68 3.52
CA GLN A 135 4.60 -6.62 3.79
C GLN A 135 4.82 -6.36 5.28
N TRP A 136 3.99 -6.93 6.15
CA TRP A 136 4.11 -6.79 7.60
C TRP A 136 4.63 -8.06 8.29
N GLN A 137 4.98 -9.10 7.51
CA GLN A 137 5.53 -10.33 8.08
C GLN A 137 6.87 -10.06 8.76
N GLY A 138 7.02 -10.57 9.98
CA GLY A 138 8.22 -10.33 10.80
C GLY A 138 8.27 -8.97 11.51
N MET A 139 7.31 -8.08 11.25
CA MET A 139 7.20 -6.78 11.91
C MET A 139 6.48 -6.89 13.26
N PRO A 140 6.71 -5.94 14.18
CA PRO A 140 5.98 -5.89 15.44
C PRO A 140 4.47 -5.68 15.21
N ARG A 141 3.66 -5.90 16.25
CA ARG A 141 2.25 -5.51 16.21
C ARG A 141 2.11 -4.03 15.84
N MET A 142 1.08 -3.67 15.10
CA MET A 142 0.86 -2.28 14.65
C MET A 142 0.84 -1.27 15.81
N SER A 143 0.29 -1.67 16.97
CA SER A 143 0.34 -0.84 18.17
C SER A 143 1.77 -0.55 18.64
N ASN A 144 2.62 -1.58 18.71
CA ASN A 144 4.00 -1.44 19.13
C ASN A 144 4.83 -0.63 18.10
N TRP A 145 4.58 -0.88 16.80
CA TRP A 145 5.20 -0.08 15.76
C TRP A 145 4.88 1.42 15.90
N PHE A 146 3.60 1.74 16.12
CA PHE A 146 3.21 3.14 16.31
C PHE A 146 3.88 3.76 17.55
N LEU A 147 3.90 3.05 18.69
CA LEU A 147 4.54 3.56 19.91
C LEU A 147 6.04 3.77 19.71
N ASN A 148 6.73 2.82 19.10
CA ASN A 148 8.15 2.94 18.79
C ASN A 148 8.41 4.12 17.84
N THR A 149 7.59 4.26 16.81
CA THR A 149 7.67 5.38 15.84
C THR A 149 7.42 6.73 16.55
N TYR A 150 6.44 6.78 17.45
CA TYR A 150 6.20 7.96 18.27
C TYR A 150 7.42 8.33 19.11
N ASP A 151 8.01 7.36 19.82
CA ASP A 151 9.17 7.59 20.67
C ASP A 151 10.37 8.11 19.84
N GLU A 152 10.58 7.55 18.64
CA GLU A 152 11.65 8.01 17.74
C GLU A 152 11.38 9.43 17.22
N ILE A 153 10.19 9.73 16.72
CA ILE A 153 9.82 11.08 16.26
C ILE A 153 10.02 12.11 17.37
N ARG A 154 9.63 11.78 18.60
CA ARG A 154 9.72 12.70 19.75
C ARG A 154 11.14 13.05 20.19
N LYS A 155 12.13 12.30 19.75
CA LYS A 155 13.54 12.69 19.95
C LYS A 155 13.97 13.88 19.09
N HIS A 156 13.22 14.18 18.02
CA HIS A 156 13.62 15.12 16.98
C HIS A 156 12.66 16.29 16.81
N THR A 157 11.39 16.16 17.22
CA THR A 157 10.39 17.21 17.05
C THR A 157 9.28 17.18 18.09
N ASP A 158 8.76 18.37 18.42
CA ASP A 158 7.57 18.55 19.25
C ASP A 158 6.27 18.77 18.45
N ARG A 159 6.33 18.69 17.10
CA ARG A 159 5.13 18.87 16.26
C ARG A 159 4.01 17.94 16.67
N PRO A 160 2.73 18.38 16.63
CA PRO A 160 1.61 17.49 16.82
C PRO A 160 1.69 16.27 15.90
N ILE A 161 1.29 15.10 16.41
CA ILE A 161 1.18 13.87 15.63
C ILE A 161 -0.29 13.56 15.45
N VAL A 162 -0.71 13.34 14.22
CA VAL A 162 -2.01 12.78 13.87
C VAL A 162 -1.82 11.31 13.51
N PHE A 163 -2.32 10.42 14.35
CA PHE A 163 -2.29 8.98 14.08
C PHE A 163 -3.53 8.55 13.32
N ARG A 164 -3.32 8.02 12.13
CA ARG A 164 -4.37 7.47 11.26
C ARG A 164 -4.21 5.96 11.14
N PRO A 165 -5.00 5.15 11.87
CA PRO A 165 -4.96 3.69 11.76
C PRO A 165 -5.45 3.23 10.38
N HIS A 166 -5.08 2.03 9.98
CA HIS A 166 -5.64 1.42 8.77
C HIS A 166 -7.15 1.14 8.98
N PRO A 167 -8.04 1.46 8.04
CA PRO A 167 -9.49 1.38 8.23
C PRO A 167 -10.01 -0.02 8.58
N ARG A 168 -9.27 -1.05 8.21
CA ARG A 168 -9.61 -2.46 8.48
C ARG A 168 -8.71 -3.14 9.51
N CYS A 169 -7.79 -2.41 10.13
CA CYS A 169 -6.98 -2.87 11.25
C CYS A 169 -7.37 -2.07 12.48
N ARG A 170 -8.38 -2.56 13.20
CA ARG A 170 -8.86 -1.90 14.42
C ARG A 170 -7.78 -1.97 15.49
N LEU A 171 -7.44 -0.82 16.02
CA LEU A 171 -6.51 -0.66 17.13
C LEU A 171 -7.23 0.05 18.27
N ASP A 172 -6.93 -0.37 19.51
CA ASP A 172 -7.33 0.37 20.68
C ASP A 172 -6.79 1.80 20.63
N HIS A 173 -7.34 2.68 21.45
CA HIS A 173 -6.90 4.08 21.52
C HIS A 173 -5.54 4.20 22.24
N ILE A 174 -4.50 3.69 21.59
CA ILE A 174 -3.12 3.66 22.10
C ILE A 174 -2.48 5.05 22.16
N GLU A 175 -3.04 6.01 21.42
CA GLU A 175 -2.62 7.42 21.42
C GLU A 175 -3.03 8.18 22.70
N ARG A 176 -4.01 7.64 23.45
CA ARG A 176 -4.48 8.28 24.69
C ARG A 176 -3.37 8.32 25.74
N GLY A 177 -3.10 9.50 26.24
CA GLY A 177 -2.04 9.74 27.21
C GLY A 177 -0.67 10.03 26.60
N LEU A 178 -0.50 9.97 25.27
CA LEU A 178 0.70 10.41 24.58
C LEU A 178 0.66 11.94 24.37
N ARG A 179 1.82 12.57 24.52
CA ARG A 179 1.93 14.02 24.41
C ARG A 179 1.69 14.49 22.96
N HIS A 180 0.74 15.39 22.75
CA HIS A 180 0.39 16.01 21.47
C HIS A 180 0.11 14.99 20.36
N VAL A 181 -0.61 13.92 20.68
CA VAL A 181 -1.07 12.92 19.72
C VAL A 181 -2.58 12.97 19.62
N TYR A 182 -3.06 13.00 18.39
CA TYR A 182 -4.49 13.01 18.04
C TYR A 182 -4.79 11.86 17.10
N ARG A 183 -5.99 11.31 17.17
CA ARG A 183 -6.42 10.22 16.29
C ARG A 183 -7.31 10.78 15.16
N GLN A 184 -7.06 10.33 13.94
CA GLN A 184 -7.91 10.56 12.79
C GLN A 184 -8.45 9.21 12.29
N GLU A 185 -9.74 9.00 12.43
CA GLU A 185 -10.37 7.80 11.87
C GLU A 185 -10.58 7.98 10.37
N PRO A 186 -10.23 6.95 9.55
CA PRO A 186 -10.55 6.95 8.13
C PRO A 186 -12.07 6.83 7.91
N ASN A 187 -12.67 7.74 7.14
CA ASN A 187 -14.08 7.69 6.77
C ASN A 187 -14.23 7.28 5.31
N HIS A 188 -15.27 6.50 5.01
CA HIS A 188 -15.60 6.15 3.63
C HIS A 188 -15.99 7.39 2.82
N ILE A 189 -15.56 7.41 1.55
CA ILE A 189 -15.95 8.43 0.59
C ILE A 189 -17.00 7.82 -0.36
N ASN A 190 -18.08 8.59 -0.62
CA ASN A 190 -19.03 8.33 -1.70
C ASN A 190 -19.62 6.91 -1.73
N ASP A 191 -19.94 6.32 -0.61
CA ASP A 191 -20.51 4.95 -0.51
C ASP A 191 -19.66 3.88 -1.20
N THR A 192 -18.38 4.12 -1.42
CA THR A 192 -17.48 3.15 -2.02
C THR A 192 -17.08 2.07 -1.03
N TYR A 193 -16.79 0.86 -1.55
CA TYR A 193 -16.42 -0.28 -0.70
C TYR A 193 -15.09 -0.09 0.03
N ASP A 194 -14.11 0.57 -0.58
CA ASP A 194 -12.74 0.63 -0.06
C ASP A 194 -12.01 1.96 -0.34
N ASP A 195 -12.76 3.02 -0.64
CA ASP A 195 -12.20 4.35 -0.75
C ASP A 195 -12.43 5.13 0.54
N PHE A 196 -11.37 5.78 1.03
CA PHE A 196 -11.37 6.47 2.31
C PHE A 196 -10.77 7.86 2.11
N ASP A 197 -11.33 8.82 2.86
CA ASP A 197 -10.79 10.17 2.90
C ASP A 197 -9.29 10.14 3.24
N LEU A 198 -8.52 11.00 2.59
CA LEU A 198 -7.11 11.21 2.90
C LEU A 198 -6.76 12.65 2.53
N ASP A 199 -6.52 13.47 3.54
CA ASP A 199 -6.23 14.88 3.38
C ASP A 199 -4.81 15.18 3.85
N PHE A 200 -4.09 15.99 3.07
CA PHE A 200 -2.74 16.44 3.34
C PHE A 200 -2.67 17.93 3.71
N ASN A 201 -3.81 18.59 3.88
CA ASN A 201 -3.84 19.95 4.33
C ASN A 201 -3.19 20.07 5.72
N ASN A 202 -2.29 21.05 5.88
CA ASN A 202 -1.57 21.30 7.12
C ASN A 202 -0.67 20.13 7.59
N VAL A 203 -0.36 19.15 6.71
CA VAL A 203 0.59 18.07 7.00
C VAL A 203 2.00 18.54 6.70
N TRP A 204 2.88 18.48 7.71
CA TRP A 204 4.30 18.76 7.58
C TRP A 204 5.06 17.61 6.91
N ALA A 205 4.84 16.41 7.38
CA ALA A 205 5.39 15.18 6.83
C ALA A 205 4.47 14.01 7.12
N THR A 206 4.49 13.00 6.26
CA THR A 206 3.78 11.74 6.46
C THR A 206 4.76 10.64 6.85
N VAL A 207 4.40 9.81 7.80
CA VAL A 207 5.14 8.61 8.19
C VAL A 207 4.30 7.38 7.92
N SER A 208 4.78 6.47 7.09
CA SER A 208 4.10 5.20 6.81
C SER A 208 5.12 4.14 6.40
N TYR A 209 4.96 2.88 6.82
CA TYR A 209 5.95 1.87 6.46
C TYR A 209 5.92 1.56 4.94
N SER A 210 4.80 1.05 4.43
CA SER A 210 4.66 0.73 2.99
C SER A 210 3.24 0.96 2.46
N SER A 211 2.40 1.62 3.24
CA SER A 211 1.01 1.88 2.86
C SER A 211 0.89 3.02 1.85
N ASN A 212 -0.19 3.02 1.09
CA ASN A 212 -0.47 4.01 0.04
C ASN A 212 -0.42 5.48 0.47
N PRO A 213 -0.74 5.88 1.73
CA PRO A 213 -0.59 7.27 2.16
C PRO A 213 0.79 7.87 1.91
N GLY A 214 1.87 7.08 1.99
CA GLY A 214 3.22 7.57 1.64
C GLY A 214 3.34 8.00 0.17
N ILE A 215 2.73 7.25 -0.76
CA ILE A 215 2.70 7.60 -2.19
C ILE A 215 1.85 8.86 -2.41
N HIS A 216 0.66 8.91 -1.79
CA HIS A 216 -0.24 10.07 -1.90
C HIS A 216 0.39 11.33 -1.32
N SER A 217 1.17 11.21 -0.24
CA SER A 217 1.92 12.30 0.37
C SER A 217 2.85 12.97 -0.66
N ILE A 218 3.71 12.16 -1.29
CA ILE A 218 4.66 12.63 -2.32
C ILE A 218 3.91 13.32 -3.48
N LEU A 219 2.84 12.70 -3.99
CA LEU A 219 2.03 13.29 -5.07
C LEU A 219 1.37 14.62 -4.67
N ASN A 220 1.08 14.80 -3.39
CA ASN A 220 0.52 16.04 -2.85
C ASN A 220 1.59 17.06 -2.42
N GLY A 221 2.87 16.82 -2.68
CA GLY A 221 3.95 17.72 -2.35
C GLY A 221 4.27 17.76 -0.84
N VAL A 222 3.93 16.71 -0.12
CA VAL A 222 4.24 16.56 1.31
C VAL A 222 5.32 15.49 1.48
N PRO A 223 6.43 15.79 2.16
CA PRO A 223 7.48 14.81 2.41
C PRO A 223 6.97 13.55 3.11
N ALA A 224 7.48 12.39 2.71
CA ALA A 224 7.11 11.13 3.32
C ALA A 224 8.34 10.39 3.86
N PHE A 225 8.24 9.90 5.09
CA PHE A 225 9.17 8.95 5.71
C PHE A 225 8.59 7.55 5.55
N VAL A 226 9.28 6.69 4.82
CA VAL A 226 8.76 5.38 4.42
C VAL A 226 9.79 4.27 4.60
N GLY A 227 9.32 3.06 4.82
CA GLY A 227 10.18 1.88 4.89
C GLY A 227 10.63 1.42 3.50
N THR A 228 11.69 0.61 3.47
CA THR A 228 12.34 0.10 2.25
C THR A 228 11.41 -0.67 1.32
N SER A 229 10.32 -1.24 1.82
CA SER A 229 9.33 -1.94 0.99
C SER A 229 8.30 -1.02 0.33
N SER A 230 8.31 0.29 0.62
CA SER A 230 7.39 1.25 0.02
C SER A 230 7.73 1.50 -1.46
N LEU A 231 6.69 1.69 -2.29
CA LEU A 231 6.87 2.21 -3.66
C LEU A 231 7.33 3.68 -3.70
N ALA A 232 7.23 4.39 -2.59
CA ALA A 232 7.71 5.77 -2.46
C ALA A 232 9.16 5.85 -1.91
N TYR A 233 9.84 4.72 -1.67
CA TYR A 233 11.14 4.71 -0.99
C TYR A 233 12.21 5.49 -1.75
N ASP A 234 12.30 5.33 -3.06
CA ASP A 234 13.33 5.98 -3.90
C ASP A 234 13.16 7.51 -4.03
N VAL A 235 12.00 8.03 -3.63
CA VAL A 235 11.66 9.46 -3.72
C VAL A 235 11.21 10.05 -2.38
N GLY A 236 11.28 9.26 -1.32
CA GLY A 236 10.93 9.63 0.04
C GLY A 236 12.14 9.72 0.96
N ASN A 237 11.87 9.97 2.23
CA ASN A 237 12.85 9.87 3.30
C ASN A 237 12.77 8.47 3.94
N ASP A 238 13.90 7.97 4.41
CA ASP A 238 13.94 6.68 5.09
C ASP A 238 13.36 6.81 6.50
N ILE A 239 12.44 5.91 6.84
CA ILE A 239 11.77 5.89 8.15
C ILE A 239 12.71 5.63 9.34
N ASP A 240 13.91 5.13 9.09
CA ASP A 240 14.90 4.89 10.13
C ASP A 240 15.73 6.16 10.46
N PHE A 241 15.51 7.27 9.74
CA PHE A 241 16.28 8.52 9.87
C PHE A 241 15.40 9.73 10.18
N PHE A 242 14.66 9.71 11.29
CA PHE A 242 13.83 10.85 11.72
C PHE A 242 14.62 12.10 12.16
N HIS A 243 15.95 12.06 12.25
CA HIS A 243 16.73 13.25 12.55
C HIS A 243 16.55 14.39 11.52
N ASP A 244 16.13 14.05 10.30
CA ASP A 244 15.84 15.02 9.24
C ASP A 244 14.36 15.48 9.23
N ILE A 245 13.55 15.09 10.22
CA ILE A 245 12.10 15.34 10.16
C ILE A 245 11.73 16.83 10.19
N GLU A 246 12.60 17.72 10.69
CA GLU A 246 12.40 19.17 10.63
C GLU A 246 12.94 19.81 9.33
N ALA A 247 13.72 19.07 8.55
CA ALA A 247 14.23 19.49 7.25
C ALA A 247 14.22 18.30 6.26
N PRO A 248 13.04 17.70 6.00
CA PRO A 248 12.94 16.50 5.18
C PRO A 248 13.33 16.79 3.73
N LEU A 249 13.86 15.78 3.05
CA LEU A 249 14.11 15.83 1.61
C LEU A 249 12.81 16.06 0.84
N GLN A 250 12.88 16.89 -0.19
CA GLN A 250 11.79 17.34 -1.05
C GLN A 250 12.15 17.19 -2.53
#